data_b460c5be4661f109f2ee76581a577c49
#
_entry.id   b460c5be4661f109f2ee76581a577c49
#
_cell.length_a   1.000
_cell.length_b   1.000
_cell.length_c   1.000
_cell.angle_alpha   90.00
_cell.angle_beta   90.00
_cell.angle_gamma   90.00
#
_symmetry.space_group_name_H-M   'P 1'
#
loop_
_entity.id
_entity.type
_entity.pdbx_description
1 polymer ?
#
loop_
_entity_poly.entity_id
_entity_poly.type
_entity_poly.pdbx_seq_one_letter_code
_entity_poly.pdbx_strand_id
1 'polypeptide(L)'
;MVVCFSGGLDSYIAWLYLGKPKAIYCNLKTKYSSKELLVVKELSKLLDMELIIDDSLNLGKYEHGINAYIPNRNLLIGAIASNYDNNICIAGVKGDAVEDKSEKSFGIMSDCLTKISKGLNIKLFSPFWSLSKEQIVSWYIQNNYPIELLNTATISCYSNEIGQCGQCPSCFRKAIALEYNDIEFESIRNMWEWKGIQEYISKMKQNLY
;
A
#
# COMPACT_ATOMS: atom_id res chain seq x y z
N MET A 1 -5.47 -6.63 -16.27
CA MET A 1 -4.65 -6.12 -15.15
C MET A 1 -5.51 -5.94 -13.91
N VAL A 2 -4.96 -6.32 -12.75
CA VAL A 2 -5.60 -6.09 -11.45
C VAL A 2 -4.68 -5.28 -10.54
N VAL A 3 -5.24 -4.37 -9.73
CA VAL A 3 -4.50 -3.61 -8.70
C VAL A 3 -4.82 -4.18 -7.33
N CYS A 4 -3.78 -4.55 -6.56
CA CYS A 4 -3.93 -4.90 -5.16
C CYS A 4 -4.21 -3.63 -4.35
N PHE A 5 -5.46 -3.45 -3.95
CA PHE A 5 -6.01 -2.22 -3.41
C PHE A 5 -6.25 -2.35 -1.90
N SER A 6 -5.40 -1.70 -1.11
CA SER A 6 -5.48 -1.74 0.37
C SER A 6 -6.24 -0.55 0.99
N GLY A 7 -6.77 0.36 0.17
CA GLY A 7 -7.34 1.61 0.66
C GLY A 7 -6.30 2.63 1.16
N GLY A 8 -5.02 2.30 1.08
CA GLY A 8 -3.92 3.21 1.39
C GLY A 8 -3.59 4.14 0.22
N LEU A 9 -2.90 5.24 0.52
CA LEU A 9 -2.52 6.30 -0.43
C LEU A 9 -1.85 5.74 -1.69
N ASP A 10 -0.85 4.87 -1.56
CA ASP A 10 -0.08 4.37 -2.70
C ASP A 10 -0.94 3.52 -3.66
N SER A 11 -1.77 2.62 -3.11
CA SER A 11 -2.64 1.76 -3.92
C SER A 11 -3.78 2.55 -4.59
N TYR A 12 -4.28 3.59 -3.93
CA TYR A 12 -5.28 4.48 -4.49
C TYR A 12 -4.73 5.29 -5.68
N ILE A 13 -3.55 5.90 -5.50
CA ILE A 13 -2.92 6.65 -6.59
C ILE A 13 -2.51 5.71 -7.73
N ALA A 14 -2.02 4.49 -7.44
CA ALA A 14 -1.69 3.51 -8.48
C ALA A 14 -2.92 3.09 -9.30
N TRP A 15 -4.06 2.91 -8.67
CA TRP A 15 -5.31 2.59 -9.35
C TRP A 15 -5.75 3.70 -10.33
N LEU A 16 -5.64 4.96 -9.91
CA LEU A 16 -5.89 6.11 -10.78
C LEU A 16 -4.87 6.21 -11.92
N TYR A 17 -3.58 6.08 -11.58
CA TYR A 17 -2.47 6.19 -12.52
C TYR A 17 -2.57 5.15 -13.66
N LEU A 18 -3.06 3.97 -13.36
CA LEU A 18 -3.24 2.86 -14.31
C LEU A 18 -4.58 2.90 -15.06
N GLY A 19 -5.36 3.97 -14.93
CA GLY A 19 -6.62 4.15 -15.65
C GLY A 19 -7.78 3.37 -15.05
N LYS A 20 -7.79 3.18 -13.74
CA LYS A 20 -8.89 2.58 -12.96
C LYS A 20 -9.21 1.12 -13.36
N PRO A 21 -8.22 0.22 -13.39
CA PRO A 21 -8.48 -1.18 -13.69
C PRO A 21 -9.25 -1.86 -12.53
N LYS A 22 -9.64 -3.13 -12.73
CA LYS A 22 -10.18 -3.97 -11.65
C LYS A 22 -9.27 -3.95 -10.42
N ALA A 23 -9.86 -3.86 -9.23
CA ALA A 23 -9.16 -3.86 -7.95
C ALA A 23 -9.40 -5.15 -7.17
N ILE A 24 -8.40 -5.61 -6.42
CA ILE A 24 -8.53 -6.72 -5.48
C ILE A 24 -8.02 -6.30 -4.09
N TYR A 25 -8.83 -6.53 -3.07
CA TYR A 25 -8.42 -6.44 -1.68
C TYR A 25 -8.24 -7.84 -1.11
N CYS A 26 -6.99 -8.23 -0.80
CA CYS A 26 -6.68 -9.46 -0.10
C CYS A 26 -6.76 -9.20 1.41
N ASN A 27 -7.79 -9.71 2.07
CA ASN A 27 -7.97 -9.56 3.49
C ASN A 27 -7.06 -10.53 4.27
N LEU A 28 -5.98 -10.00 4.82
CA LEU A 28 -4.94 -10.78 5.50
C LEU A 28 -5.26 -11.11 6.96
N LYS A 29 -6.40 -10.68 7.49
CA LYS A 29 -6.82 -10.86 8.90
C LYS A 29 -5.82 -10.30 9.92
N THR A 30 -5.13 -9.22 9.58
CA THR A 30 -4.26 -8.47 10.51
C THR A 30 -5.10 -7.69 11.52
N LYS A 31 -4.46 -7.14 12.57
CA LYS A 31 -5.14 -6.31 13.58
C LYS A 31 -5.85 -5.07 13.01
N TYR A 32 -5.42 -4.57 11.83
CA TYR A 32 -6.00 -3.40 11.16
C TYR A 32 -6.87 -3.76 9.94
N SER A 33 -7.03 -5.04 9.60
CA SER A 33 -7.80 -5.49 8.42
C SER A 33 -9.26 -5.05 8.44
N SER A 34 -9.91 -5.00 9.59
CA SER A 34 -11.31 -4.54 9.70
C SER A 34 -11.45 -3.08 9.26
N LYS A 35 -10.50 -2.23 9.64
CA LYS A 35 -10.44 -0.82 9.25
C LYS A 35 -10.15 -0.68 7.75
N GLU A 36 -9.16 -1.39 7.23
CA GLU A 36 -8.86 -1.39 5.79
C GLU A 36 -10.09 -1.82 4.97
N LEU A 37 -10.76 -2.89 5.38
CA LEU A 37 -11.94 -3.39 4.68
C LEU A 37 -13.08 -2.38 4.62
N LEU A 38 -13.30 -1.61 5.70
CA LEU A 38 -14.28 -0.52 5.69
C LEU A 38 -13.90 0.55 4.65
N VAL A 39 -12.67 1.04 4.70
CA VAL A 39 -12.16 2.06 3.78
C VAL A 39 -12.21 1.58 2.32
N VAL A 40 -11.78 0.37 2.06
CA VAL A 40 -11.81 -0.22 0.71
C VAL A 40 -13.24 -0.29 0.16
N LYS A 41 -14.23 -0.69 0.98
CA LYS A 41 -15.63 -0.72 0.61
C LYS A 41 -16.21 0.68 0.38
N GLU A 42 -15.88 1.65 1.21
CA GLU A 42 -16.34 3.03 1.05
C GLU A 42 -15.76 3.67 -0.20
N LEU A 43 -14.43 3.55 -0.41
CA LEU A 43 -13.78 4.04 -1.63
C LEU A 43 -14.32 3.36 -2.88
N SER A 44 -14.58 2.06 -2.87
CA SER A 44 -15.11 1.36 -4.03
C SER A 44 -16.49 1.87 -4.44
N LYS A 45 -17.35 2.18 -3.47
CA LYS A 45 -18.65 2.79 -3.74
C LYS A 45 -18.54 4.23 -4.24
N LEU A 46 -17.69 5.03 -3.59
CA LEU A 46 -17.50 6.45 -3.94
C LEU A 46 -16.95 6.61 -5.36
N LEU A 47 -16.07 5.70 -5.79
CA LEU A 47 -15.33 5.78 -7.04
C LEU A 47 -15.87 4.87 -8.14
N ASP A 48 -16.99 4.20 -7.91
CA ASP A 48 -17.57 3.18 -8.81
C ASP A 48 -16.53 2.14 -9.26
N MET A 49 -15.79 1.59 -8.30
CA MET A 49 -14.65 0.71 -8.54
C MET A 49 -15.11 -0.75 -8.65
N GLU A 50 -14.69 -1.47 -9.70
CA GLU A 50 -14.83 -2.92 -9.75
C GLU A 50 -13.89 -3.57 -8.75
N LEU A 51 -14.43 -3.92 -7.56
CA LEU A 51 -13.68 -4.43 -6.43
C LEU A 51 -13.96 -5.90 -6.16
N ILE A 52 -12.90 -6.70 -6.08
CA ILE A 52 -12.91 -8.07 -5.58
C ILE A 52 -12.41 -8.05 -4.12
N ILE A 53 -13.09 -8.76 -3.23
CA ILE A 53 -12.61 -9.00 -1.86
C ILE A 53 -12.28 -10.47 -1.73
N ASP A 54 -11.01 -10.78 -1.47
CA ASP A 54 -10.53 -12.13 -1.23
C ASP A 54 -10.22 -12.35 0.26
N ASP A 55 -10.90 -13.32 0.86
CA ASP A 55 -10.82 -13.66 2.28
C ASP A 55 -10.05 -14.97 2.55
N SER A 56 -9.36 -15.53 1.54
CA SER A 56 -8.72 -16.85 1.62
C SER A 56 -7.49 -16.91 2.52
N LEU A 57 -6.81 -15.77 2.76
CA LEU A 57 -5.61 -15.72 3.58
C LEU A 57 -5.90 -15.36 5.05
N ASN A 58 -5.13 -15.95 5.96
CA ASN A 58 -5.10 -15.57 7.38
C ASN A 58 -3.64 -15.46 7.85
N LEU A 59 -3.06 -14.27 7.69
CA LEU A 59 -1.67 -14.00 8.00
C LEU A 59 -1.48 -13.18 9.28
N GLY A 60 -2.56 -12.73 9.93
CA GLY A 60 -2.50 -11.88 11.12
C GLY A 60 -1.67 -12.46 12.28
N LYS A 61 -1.66 -13.79 12.43
CA LYS A 61 -0.84 -14.47 13.44
C LYS A 61 0.68 -14.39 13.20
N TYR A 62 1.08 -14.02 12.00
CA TYR A 62 2.50 -13.87 11.61
C TYR A 62 2.93 -12.40 11.58
N GLU A 63 2.09 -11.48 12.05
CA GLU A 63 2.40 -10.06 12.11
C GLU A 63 3.42 -9.79 13.24
N HIS A 64 4.54 -9.15 12.90
CA HIS A 64 5.62 -8.83 13.82
C HIS A 64 5.88 -7.33 13.93
N GLY A 65 6.12 -6.88 15.16
CA GLY A 65 6.63 -5.55 15.47
C GLY A 65 5.69 -4.39 15.15
N ILE A 66 6.20 -3.19 15.37
CA ILE A 66 5.47 -1.93 15.13
C ILE A 66 5.20 -1.66 13.64
N ASN A 67 6.02 -2.25 12.77
CA ASN A 67 5.93 -2.10 11.31
C ASN A 67 4.88 -3.03 10.67
N ALA A 68 4.18 -3.84 11.48
CA ALA A 68 3.22 -4.82 11.00
C ALA A 68 3.82 -5.73 9.89
N TYR A 69 5.08 -6.14 10.09
CA TYR A 69 5.81 -6.97 9.12
C TYR A 69 5.24 -8.41 9.12
N ILE A 70 4.96 -8.91 7.92
CA ILE A 70 4.56 -10.31 7.69
C ILE A 70 5.51 -10.87 6.62
N PRO A 71 6.29 -11.92 6.92
CA PRO A 71 7.19 -12.55 5.96
C PRO A 71 6.45 -13.00 4.69
N ASN A 72 7.06 -12.79 3.52
CA ASN A 72 6.53 -13.21 2.21
C ASN A 72 5.13 -12.66 1.86
N ARG A 73 4.68 -11.60 2.51
CA ARG A 73 3.34 -11.05 2.33
C ARG A 73 3.03 -10.73 0.87
N ASN A 74 3.94 -10.05 0.18
CA ASN A 74 3.71 -9.63 -1.20
C ASN A 74 3.71 -10.81 -2.19
N LEU A 75 4.48 -11.87 -1.94
CA LEU A 75 4.41 -13.11 -2.72
C LEU A 75 3.03 -13.78 -2.57
N LEU A 76 2.51 -13.88 -1.35
CA LEU A 76 1.21 -14.50 -1.08
C LEU A 76 0.06 -13.68 -1.68
N ILE A 77 0.10 -12.35 -1.57
CA ILE A 77 -0.85 -11.46 -2.24
C ILE A 77 -0.77 -11.64 -3.76
N GLY A 78 0.42 -11.69 -4.33
CA GLY A 78 0.63 -11.92 -5.77
C GLY A 78 0.10 -13.27 -6.23
N ALA A 79 0.30 -14.33 -5.45
CA ALA A 79 -0.22 -15.66 -5.73
C ALA A 79 -1.76 -15.70 -5.74
N ILE A 80 -2.42 -15.04 -4.78
CA ILE A 80 -3.89 -14.92 -4.78
C ILE A 80 -4.36 -14.07 -5.96
N ALA A 81 -3.78 -12.91 -6.18
CA ALA A 81 -4.18 -12.00 -7.25
C ALA A 81 -4.00 -12.62 -8.64
N SER A 82 -3.05 -13.56 -8.81
CA SER A 82 -2.82 -14.28 -10.07
C SER A 82 -3.97 -15.19 -10.50
N ASN A 83 -4.91 -15.50 -9.60
CA ASN A 83 -6.15 -16.21 -9.95
C ASN A 83 -7.17 -15.31 -10.66
N TYR A 84 -6.97 -13.99 -10.64
CA TYR A 84 -7.89 -13.00 -11.20
C TYR A 84 -7.33 -12.30 -12.43
N ASP A 85 -5.99 -12.14 -12.52
CA ASP A 85 -5.31 -11.58 -13.69
C ASP A 85 -3.83 -11.91 -13.67
N ASN A 86 -3.21 -11.98 -14.85
CA ASN A 86 -1.77 -12.25 -14.96
C ASN A 86 -0.90 -11.00 -14.76
N ASN A 87 -1.45 -9.79 -14.94
CA ASN A 87 -0.75 -8.53 -14.70
C ASN A 87 -1.24 -7.93 -13.39
N ILE A 88 -0.40 -8.00 -12.35
CA ILE A 88 -0.75 -7.69 -10.98
C ILE A 88 0.06 -6.49 -10.50
N CYS A 89 -0.62 -5.40 -10.20
CA CYS A 89 0.01 -4.24 -9.58
C CYS A 89 -0.08 -4.32 -8.05
N ILE A 90 1.07 -4.31 -7.39
CA ILE A 90 1.20 -4.06 -5.95
C ILE A 90 1.98 -2.75 -5.81
N ALA A 91 1.35 -1.69 -5.35
CA ALA A 91 1.95 -0.36 -5.31
C ALA A 91 3.17 -0.31 -4.38
N GLY A 92 4.34 -0.12 -4.95
CA GLY A 92 5.63 0.12 -4.29
C GLY A 92 6.22 1.42 -4.80
N VAL A 93 6.87 2.19 -3.94
CA VAL A 93 7.49 3.47 -4.28
C VAL A 93 8.98 3.46 -4.01
N LYS A 94 9.73 4.36 -4.64
CA LYS A 94 11.14 4.58 -4.33
C LYS A 94 11.31 4.87 -2.84
N GLY A 95 12.24 4.17 -2.18
CA GLY A 95 12.48 4.30 -0.75
C GLY A 95 11.61 3.40 0.14
N ASP A 96 10.82 2.48 -0.42
CA ASP A 96 10.23 1.39 0.36
C ASP A 96 11.36 0.47 0.88
N ALA A 97 11.50 0.40 2.20
CA ALA A 97 12.57 -0.35 2.86
C ALA A 97 12.09 -1.74 3.32
N VAL A 98 11.52 -2.50 2.40
CA VAL A 98 11.05 -3.87 2.65
C VAL A 98 11.60 -4.77 1.56
N GLU A 99 12.28 -5.85 1.95
CA GLU A 99 13.04 -6.72 1.03
C GLU A 99 12.15 -7.34 -0.06
N ASP A 100 10.90 -7.66 0.25
CA ASP A 100 9.94 -8.23 -0.70
C ASP A 100 9.16 -7.16 -1.50
N LYS A 101 9.58 -5.88 -1.43
CA LYS A 101 8.91 -4.76 -2.09
C LYS A 101 9.91 -3.90 -2.86
N SER A 102 10.51 -4.48 -3.88
CA SER A 102 11.41 -3.83 -4.82
C SER A 102 11.17 -4.36 -6.24
N GLU A 103 11.63 -3.65 -7.25
CA GLU A 103 11.55 -4.10 -8.65
C GLU A 103 12.21 -5.47 -8.84
N LYS A 104 13.40 -5.66 -8.23
CA LYS A 104 14.12 -6.93 -8.26
C LYS A 104 13.33 -8.07 -7.61
N SER A 105 12.77 -7.83 -6.43
CA SER A 105 11.99 -8.85 -5.70
C SER A 105 10.73 -9.23 -6.48
N PHE A 106 10.08 -8.26 -7.11
CA PHE A 106 8.89 -8.51 -7.93
C PHE A 106 9.24 -9.29 -9.22
N GLY A 107 10.41 -9.07 -9.81
CA GLY A 107 10.93 -9.90 -10.90
C GLY A 107 11.07 -11.36 -10.47
N ILE A 108 11.73 -11.62 -9.33
CA ILE A 108 11.91 -12.96 -8.78
C ILE A 108 10.56 -13.63 -8.47
N MET A 109 9.63 -12.92 -7.85
CA MET A 109 8.29 -13.44 -7.54
C MET A 109 7.50 -13.74 -8.83
N SER A 110 7.58 -12.89 -9.84
CA SER A 110 6.95 -13.10 -11.14
C SER A 110 7.48 -14.36 -11.82
N ASP A 111 8.80 -14.54 -11.84
CA ASP A 111 9.45 -15.74 -12.40
C ASP A 111 9.04 -17.00 -11.65
N CYS A 112 9.02 -16.95 -10.32
CA CYS A 112 8.58 -18.06 -9.47
C CYS A 112 7.13 -18.45 -9.81
N LEU A 113 6.20 -17.50 -9.73
CA LEU A 113 4.78 -17.73 -9.99
C LEU A 113 4.55 -18.25 -11.42
N THR A 114 5.20 -17.66 -12.42
CA THR A 114 5.13 -18.11 -13.82
C THR A 114 5.56 -19.57 -13.97
N LYS A 115 6.69 -19.96 -13.38
CA LYS A 115 7.25 -21.32 -13.51
C LYS A 115 6.35 -22.38 -12.87
N ILE A 116 5.64 -22.06 -11.78
CA ILE A 116 4.80 -23.03 -11.07
C ILE A 116 3.33 -23.03 -11.55
N SER A 117 2.91 -22.07 -12.36
CA SER A 117 1.52 -21.86 -12.78
C SER A 117 1.22 -22.37 -14.20
N LYS A 118 1.76 -23.50 -14.61
CA LYS A 118 1.44 -24.23 -15.87
C LYS A 118 1.28 -23.34 -17.12
N GLY A 119 2.24 -22.42 -17.35
CA GLY A 119 2.30 -21.60 -18.57
C GLY A 119 1.55 -20.26 -18.49
N LEU A 120 1.02 -19.88 -17.35
CA LEU A 120 0.58 -18.51 -17.13
C LEU A 120 1.81 -17.59 -17.10
N ASN A 121 1.78 -16.50 -17.83
CA ASN A 121 2.82 -15.48 -17.77
C ASN A 121 2.44 -14.42 -16.73
N ILE A 122 2.85 -14.63 -15.47
CA ILE A 122 2.46 -13.77 -14.34
C ILE A 122 3.48 -12.65 -14.17
N LYS A 123 3.00 -11.41 -14.09
CA LYS A 123 3.82 -10.23 -13.89
C LYS A 123 3.34 -9.44 -12.67
N LEU A 124 4.18 -9.40 -11.64
CA LEU A 124 4.05 -8.44 -10.53
C LEU A 124 4.84 -7.18 -10.84
N PHE A 125 4.24 -6.02 -10.61
CA PHE A 125 4.91 -4.75 -10.86
C PHE A 125 4.35 -3.62 -9.98
N SER A 126 5.10 -2.52 -9.92
CA SER A 126 4.59 -1.21 -9.51
C SER A 126 4.91 -0.17 -10.58
N PRO A 127 4.03 0.79 -10.84
CA PRO A 127 4.33 1.89 -11.75
C PRO A 127 5.28 2.93 -11.13
N PHE A 128 5.63 2.82 -9.83
CA PHE A 128 6.27 3.89 -9.06
C PHE A 128 7.66 3.55 -8.54
N TRP A 129 8.39 2.56 -9.09
CA TRP A 129 9.74 2.22 -8.63
C TRP A 129 10.74 3.38 -8.71
N SER A 130 10.55 4.28 -9.65
CA SER A 130 11.39 5.48 -9.83
C SER A 130 10.86 6.71 -9.09
N LEU A 131 9.64 6.67 -8.55
CA LEU A 131 8.96 7.80 -7.92
C LEU A 131 8.88 7.63 -6.40
N SER A 132 9.19 8.69 -5.67
CA SER A 132 8.97 8.74 -4.22
C SER A 132 7.48 8.94 -3.89
N LYS A 133 7.12 8.77 -2.61
CA LYS A 133 5.73 8.97 -2.16
C LYS A 133 5.28 10.43 -2.37
N GLU A 134 6.16 11.38 -2.16
CA GLU A 134 5.91 12.80 -2.40
C GLU A 134 5.63 13.08 -3.88
N GLN A 135 6.39 12.44 -4.77
CA GLN A 135 6.23 12.61 -6.21
C GLN A 135 4.90 12.02 -6.74
N ILE A 136 4.44 10.89 -6.19
CA ILE A 136 3.14 10.36 -6.60
C ILE A 136 1.97 11.22 -6.08
N VAL A 137 2.11 11.87 -4.92
CA VAL A 137 1.15 12.88 -4.44
C VAL A 137 1.18 14.10 -5.35
N SER A 138 2.37 14.60 -5.73
CA SER A 138 2.49 15.71 -6.69
C SER A 138 1.81 15.38 -8.03
N TRP A 139 2.00 14.17 -8.54
CA TRP A 139 1.31 13.70 -9.76
C TRP A 139 -0.22 13.72 -9.59
N TYR A 140 -0.74 13.28 -8.45
CA TYR A 140 -2.17 13.29 -8.14
C TYR A 140 -2.76 14.70 -8.21
N ILE A 141 -2.08 15.68 -7.61
CA ILE A 141 -2.49 17.09 -7.60
C ILE A 141 -2.45 17.68 -9.00
N GLN A 142 -1.37 17.44 -9.76
CA GLN A 142 -1.21 17.93 -11.13
C GLN A 142 -2.28 17.38 -12.09
N ASN A 143 -2.88 16.24 -11.79
CA ASN A 143 -3.98 15.68 -12.54
C ASN A 143 -5.37 16.11 -12.02
N ASN A 144 -5.43 17.13 -11.13
CA ASN A 144 -6.65 17.73 -10.61
C ASN A 144 -7.60 16.75 -9.91
N TYR A 145 -7.06 15.72 -9.24
CA TYR A 145 -7.87 14.84 -8.40
C TYR A 145 -8.22 15.52 -7.05
N PRO A 146 -9.37 15.19 -6.41
CA PRO A 146 -9.80 15.81 -5.17
C PRO A 146 -8.84 15.58 -4.01
N ILE A 147 -8.19 16.65 -3.51
CA ILE A 147 -7.16 16.59 -2.47
C ILE A 147 -7.70 15.99 -1.16
N GLU A 148 -8.96 16.25 -0.83
CA GLU A 148 -9.63 15.77 0.37
C GLU A 148 -9.59 14.24 0.47
N LEU A 149 -9.66 13.54 -0.66
CA LEU A 149 -9.63 12.08 -0.67
C LEU A 149 -8.27 11.50 -0.23
N LEU A 150 -7.17 12.23 -0.40
CA LEU A 150 -5.86 11.77 0.08
C LEU A 150 -5.82 11.71 1.61
N ASN A 151 -6.48 12.60 2.28
CA ASN A 151 -6.45 12.71 3.74
C ASN A 151 -7.56 11.90 4.39
N THR A 152 -8.79 12.13 4.00
CA THR A 152 -9.99 11.59 4.65
C THR A 152 -10.38 10.20 4.17
N ALA A 153 -10.24 9.91 2.89
CA ALA A 153 -10.71 8.65 2.30
C ALA A 153 -9.65 7.55 2.24
N THR A 154 -8.33 7.87 2.21
CA THR A 154 -7.28 6.85 2.24
C THR A 154 -6.76 6.62 3.64
N ILE A 155 -6.61 5.36 4.06
CA ILE A 155 -6.02 5.01 5.36
C ILE A 155 -4.75 4.20 5.19
N SER A 156 -3.62 4.76 5.67
CA SER A 156 -2.32 4.11 5.70
C SER A 156 -1.84 4.03 7.15
N CYS A 157 -2.46 3.19 7.97
CA CYS A 157 -2.20 3.16 9.42
C CYS A 157 -2.23 1.73 9.97
N TYR A 158 -1.22 1.36 10.75
CA TYR A 158 -1.05 0.02 11.34
C TYR A 158 -1.70 -0.15 12.72
N SER A 159 -2.39 0.86 13.25
CA SER A 159 -3.17 0.71 14.48
C SER A 159 -4.55 0.13 14.18
N ASN A 160 -5.22 -0.39 15.19
CA ASN A 160 -6.62 -0.82 15.12
C ASN A 160 -7.62 0.31 15.40
N GLU A 161 -7.13 1.51 15.74
CA GLU A 161 -7.98 2.70 15.94
C GLU A 161 -8.60 3.16 14.62
N ILE A 162 -9.81 3.68 14.66
CA ILE A 162 -10.47 4.28 13.49
C ILE A 162 -9.70 5.55 13.09
N GLY A 163 -9.37 5.69 11.81
CA GLY A 163 -8.58 6.82 11.29
C GLY A 163 -7.08 6.60 11.33
N GLN A 164 -6.33 7.68 11.22
CA GLN A 164 -4.85 7.72 11.22
C GLN A 164 -4.36 7.97 12.65
N CYS A 165 -3.61 7.04 13.23
CA CYS A 165 -3.21 7.18 14.64
C CYS A 165 -2.21 8.32 14.91
N GLY A 166 -1.45 8.77 13.92
CA GLY A 166 -0.38 9.76 14.07
C GLY A 166 0.85 9.25 14.84
N GLN A 167 0.98 7.95 15.10
CA GLN A 167 2.07 7.38 15.91
C GLN A 167 2.59 6.05 15.35
N CYS A 168 2.65 5.92 14.03
CA CYS A 168 3.24 4.74 13.40
C CYS A 168 4.03 5.13 12.14
N PRO A 169 4.96 4.26 11.67
CA PRO A 169 5.77 4.53 10.49
C PRO A 169 4.96 4.84 9.23
N SER A 170 3.81 4.21 9.06
CA SER A 170 2.97 4.44 7.90
C SER A 170 2.30 5.81 7.92
N CYS A 171 1.80 6.26 9.08
CA CYS A 171 1.30 7.63 9.26
C CYS A 171 2.40 8.66 9.00
N PHE A 172 3.61 8.43 9.53
CA PHE A 172 4.75 9.32 9.32
C PHE A 172 5.11 9.49 7.84
N ARG A 173 5.19 8.39 7.09
CA ARG A 173 5.47 8.43 5.65
C ARG A 173 4.37 9.12 4.85
N LYS A 174 3.10 8.94 5.26
CA LYS A 174 1.97 9.64 4.64
C LYS A 174 2.01 11.13 4.96
N ALA A 175 2.26 11.51 6.22
CA ALA A 175 2.37 12.90 6.66
C ALA A 175 3.43 13.65 5.85
N ILE A 176 4.65 13.10 5.75
CA ILE A 176 5.73 13.73 4.97
C ILE A 176 5.28 13.94 3.51
N ALA A 177 4.66 12.94 2.89
CA ALA A 177 4.27 13.04 1.49
C ALA A 177 3.17 14.08 1.25
N LEU A 178 2.23 14.23 2.16
CA LEU A 178 1.19 15.24 2.08
C LEU A 178 1.73 16.64 2.36
N GLU A 179 2.48 16.82 3.45
CA GLU A 179 3.01 18.14 3.82
C GLU A 179 4.08 18.66 2.87
N TYR A 180 4.86 17.78 2.22
CA TYR A 180 5.73 18.17 1.11
C TYR A 180 4.97 18.83 -0.04
N ASN A 181 3.69 18.51 -0.19
CA ASN A 181 2.79 19.05 -1.21
C ASN A 181 1.78 20.06 -0.63
N ASP A 182 2.09 20.70 0.48
CA ASP A 182 1.28 21.72 1.16
C ASP A 182 -0.12 21.22 1.58
N ILE A 183 -0.27 19.91 1.83
CA ILE A 183 -1.50 19.29 2.34
C ILE A 183 -1.29 18.93 3.81
N GLU A 184 -2.05 19.51 4.71
CA GLU A 184 -2.02 19.19 6.14
C GLU A 184 -2.42 17.73 6.37
N PHE A 185 -1.63 16.98 7.16
CA PHE A 185 -1.92 15.60 7.52
C PHE A 185 -2.86 15.54 8.72
N GLU A 186 -4.03 14.97 8.53
CA GLU A 186 -5.02 14.76 9.59
C GLU A 186 -4.81 13.44 10.31
N SER A 187 -4.66 13.48 11.63
CA SER A 187 -4.51 12.29 12.47
C SER A 187 -5.05 12.50 13.89
N ILE A 188 -5.31 11.38 14.59
CA ILE A 188 -5.84 11.39 15.96
C ILE A 188 -4.87 12.08 16.92
N ARG A 189 -3.57 11.86 16.73
CA ARG A 189 -2.50 12.45 17.55
C ARG A 189 -1.55 13.20 16.66
N ASN A 190 -0.96 14.27 17.18
CA ASN A 190 0.03 15.04 16.45
C ASN A 190 1.21 14.13 16.04
N MET A 191 1.39 13.97 14.72
CA MET A 191 2.43 13.10 14.16
C MET A 191 3.84 13.55 14.56
N TRP A 192 4.05 14.85 14.69
CA TRP A 192 5.37 15.43 14.99
C TRP A 192 5.79 15.25 16.44
N GLU A 193 4.87 14.86 17.34
CA GLU A 193 5.14 14.49 18.72
C GLU A 193 5.42 12.99 18.92
N TRP A 194 5.40 12.19 17.84
CA TRP A 194 5.67 10.77 17.92
C TRP A 194 7.12 10.49 18.32
N LYS A 195 7.33 9.93 19.51
CA LYS A 195 8.67 9.63 20.07
C LYS A 195 9.48 8.64 19.21
N GLY A 196 8.83 7.83 18.39
CA GLY A 196 9.47 6.87 17.49
C GLY A 196 10.08 7.47 16.23
N ILE A 197 9.92 8.78 15.94
CA ILE A 197 10.41 9.42 14.70
C ILE A 197 11.92 9.25 14.54
N GLN A 198 12.71 9.54 15.57
CA GLN A 198 14.17 9.50 15.50
C GLN A 198 14.68 8.06 15.30
N GLU A 199 14.09 7.09 15.99
CA GLU A 199 14.40 5.66 15.81
C GLU A 199 14.05 5.20 14.40
N TYR A 200 12.89 5.60 13.88
CA TYR A 200 12.47 5.26 12.53
C TYR A 200 13.39 5.86 11.46
N ILE A 201 13.75 7.14 11.57
CA ILE A 201 14.68 7.82 10.65
C ILE A 201 16.06 7.15 10.70
N SER A 202 16.55 6.79 11.89
CA SER A 202 17.84 6.10 12.04
C SER A 202 17.84 4.75 11.31
N LYS A 203 16.79 3.95 11.46
CA LYS A 203 16.62 2.67 10.74
C LYS A 203 16.53 2.85 9.22
N MET A 204 15.83 3.87 8.77
CA MET A 204 15.75 4.20 7.34
C MET A 204 17.11 4.52 6.73
N LYS A 205 17.92 5.30 7.45
CA LYS A 205 19.29 5.64 7.01
C LYS A 205 20.22 4.42 6.94
N GLN A 206 20.05 3.44 7.82
CA GLN A 206 20.85 2.20 7.81
C GLN A 206 20.50 1.28 6.64
N ASN A 207 19.27 1.32 6.13
CA ASN A 207 18.82 0.49 5.01
C ASN A 207 19.01 1.15 3.64
N LEU A 208 19.56 2.37 3.58
CA LEU A 208 19.86 3.10 2.34
C LEU A 208 21.31 2.87 1.87
N TYR A 209 22.10 2.08 2.57
CA TYR A 209 23.44 1.63 2.23
C TYR A 209 23.47 0.11 2.17
#